data_7fa6e6b78f335d0ac5ffb680d0473200
#
_entry.id   7fa6e6b78f335d0ac5ffb680d0473200
#
_cell.length_a   1.000
_cell.length_b   1.000
_cell.length_c   1.000
_cell.angle_alpha   90.00
_cell.angle_beta   90.00
_cell.angle_gamma   90.00
#
_symmetry.space_group_name_H-M   'P 1'
#
loop_
_entity.id
_entity.type
_entity.pdbx_description
1 polymer ?
#
loop_
_entity_poly.entity_id
_entity_poly.type
_entity_poly.pdbx_seq_one_letter_code
_entity_poly.pdbx_strand_id
1 'polypeptide(L)'
;MTHRLQDLEQHTALLQQQLTRLRHKSQWFTVAQIGMFLAALGMVACAVTYQPKALYALLAAVLFVGYLLLRRTDGLNSRNIERQQRLIAAYQREISYFHGDYSCFDGGKDYIDASHPFSFDLDLFGKDSLFQRICRTVTVGGRDLIAQWLTKEEMDGNRKDFIANIGLRRQAVEELARHDDFLMNIKASGQRSDKAEERLLRTDWLANALTAAHALELPKRCSPRWLQAMRVVLLTGFYLTIIAALTGSVSVILPITWGTLHLFFATIFPGNSVRRIMVTLQNIHTLSEGLDRIIRFTLAEEFHEEVNKTLQASLQQQAASLAEMEQILQDIDNRNNEAGILLFNVFALIDLNIVRRFKLWQQSSADFEALIRSVSMLDALVSLASYRQNEPATTWPTFVDTPSMVFEGKALRHPFLGMKAVANDAMLQDRNFYIITGANMAGKSTYLRTVGISWVMAMAGLPVYAERLTLSPCRLFTSMRTSDDLTHGISYFNAELLRLKQLIGVLDDTPTLVILDEILRGTNSKDKLHGSQIFLEYLSRHNVTAIIATHDLELSQMAEDHGDRFHNYCFEISIGEQISYDYRITPGIAKNQNATYLLKKMITEETTTMEKKVKE
;
A
#
# COMPACT_ATOMS: atom_id res chain seq x y z
N MET A 1 2.41 -21.55 -7.96
CA MET A 1 2.77 -20.35 -8.76
C MET A 1 2.10 -20.36 -10.14
N THR A 2 2.28 -21.38 -10.96
CA THR A 2 1.70 -21.48 -12.32
C THR A 2 0.16 -21.41 -12.34
N HIS A 3 -0.52 -22.09 -11.42
CA HIS A 3 -1.99 -22.10 -11.33
C HIS A 3 -2.54 -20.69 -11.02
N ARG A 4 -1.96 -19.99 -10.06
CA ARG A 4 -2.39 -18.63 -9.69
C ARG A 4 -2.23 -17.63 -10.83
N LEU A 5 -1.11 -17.70 -11.56
CA LEU A 5 -0.90 -16.85 -12.73
C LEU A 5 -1.97 -17.09 -13.81
N GLN A 6 -2.27 -18.35 -14.09
CA GLN A 6 -3.33 -18.72 -15.05
C GLN A 6 -4.70 -18.19 -14.64
N ASP A 7 -5.04 -18.28 -13.34
CA ASP A 7 -6.29 -17.72 -12.82
C ASP A 7 -6.37 -16.21 -13.03
N LEU A 8 -5.29 -15.47 -12.73
CA LEU A 8 -5.22 -14.01 -12.93
C LEU A 8 -5.36 -13.63 -14.41
N GLU A 9 -4.72 -14.37 -15.32
CA GLU A 9 -4.82 -14.15 -16.77
C GLU A 9 -6.24 -14.42 -17.28
N GLN A 10 -6.88 -15.50 -16.84
CA GLN A 10 -8.27 -15.82 -17.20
C GLN A 10 -9.25 -14.75 -16.71
N HIS A 11 -9.15 -14.31 -15.45
CA HIS A 11 -9.98 -13.23 -14.93
C HIS A 11 -9.77 -11.92 -15.69
N THR A 12 -8.52 -11.59 -16.02
CA THR A 12 -8.20 -10.40 -16.83
C THR A 12 -8.88 -10.46 -18.20
N ALA A 13 -8.83 -11.61 -18.89
CA ALA A 13 -9.46 -11.79 -20.19
C ALA A 13 -10.99 -11.65 -20.12
N LEU A 14 -11.62 -12.20 -19.08
CA LEU A 14 -13.07 -12.05 -18.84
C LEU A 14 -13.46 -10.58 -18.61
N LEU A 15 -12.70 -9.87 -17.77
CA LEU A 15 -12.93 -8.45 -17.48
C LEU A 15 -12.76 -7.59 -18.75
N GLN A 16 -11.79 -7.88 -19.61
CA GLN A 16 -11.58 -7.19 -20.90
C GLN A 16 -12.77 -7.41 -21.84
N GLN A 17 -13.31 -8.63 -21.89
CA GLN A 17 -14.51 -8.92 -22.67
C GLN A 17 -15.74 -8.11 -22.16
N GLN A 18 -15.92 -8.05 -20.84
CA GLN A 18 -16.98 -7.25 -20.22
C GLN A 18 -16.78 -5.75 -20.51
N LEU A 19 -15.55 -5.24 -20.42
CA LEU A 19 -15.23 -3.86 -20.74
C LEU A 19 -15.58 -3.50 -22.19
N THR A 20 -15.29 -4.37 -23.13
CA THR A 20 -15.62 -4.17 -24.55
C THR A 20 -17.13 -4.04 -24.74
N ARG A 21 -17.93 -4.91 -24.09
CA ARG A 21 -19.41 -4.84 -24.13
C ARG A 21 -19.93 -3.52 -23.53
N LEU A 22 -19.39 -3.08 -22.40
CA LEU A 22 -19.79 -1.81 -21.77
C LEU A 22 -19.46 -0.60 -22.65
N ARG A 23 -18.30 -0.60 -23.33
CA ARG A 23 -17.91 0.45 -24.28
C ARG A 23 -18.83 0.51 -25.50
N HIS A 24 -19.18 -0.64 -26.07
CA HIS A 24 -20.18 -0.69 -27.17
C HIS A 24 -21.53 -0.13 -26.70
N LYS A 25 -21.97 -0.49 -25.49
CA LYS A 25 -23.21 0.04 -24.91
C LYS A 25 -23.17 1.57 -24.75
N SER A 26 -22.05 2.14 -24.32
CA SER A 26 -21.86 3.59 -24.19
C SER A 26 -21.91 4.29 -25.58
N GLN A 27 -21.31 3.69 -26.60
CA GLN A 27 -21.40 4.22 -27.97
C GLN A 27 -22.86 4.29 -28.46
N TRP A 28 -23.66 3.24 -28.20
CA TRP A 28 -25.06 3.24 -28.52
C TRP A 28 -25.86 4.29 -27.75
N PHE A 29 -25.55 4.48 -26.44
CA PHE A 29 -26.18 5.53 -25.65
C PHE A 29 -25.86 6.92 -26.20
N THR A 30 -24.64 7.17 -26.63
CA THR A 30 -24.23 8.45 -27.23
C THR A 30 -24.99 8.75 -28.50
N VAL A 31 -25.12 7.76 -29.40
CA VAL A 31 -25.89 7.91 -30.66
C VAL A 31 -27.39 8.17 -30.37
N ALA A 32 -27.97 7.42 -29.41
CA ALA A 32 -29.38 7.60 -29.03
C ALA A 32 -29.63 8.96 -28.36
N GLN A 33 -28.71 9.45 -27.53
CA GLN A 33 -28.76 10.77 -26.90
C GLN A 33 -28.76 11.89 -27.96
N ILE A 34 -27.85 11.83 -28.94
CA ILE A 34 -27.77 12.80 -30.03
C ILE A 34 -29.07 12.78 -30.84
N GLY A 35 -29.57 11.58 -31.20
CA GLY A 35 -30.80 11.43 -31.94
C GLY A 35 -32.02 12.00 -31.21
N MET A 36 -32.18 11.69 -29.92
CA MET A 36 -33.30 12.21 -29.11
C MET A 36 -33.21 13.73 -28.92
N PHE A 37 -32.02 14.28 -28.72
CA PHE A 37 -31.83 15.71 -28.57
C PHE A 37 -32.21 16.47 -29.86
N LEU A 38 -31.74 16.00 -31.02
CA LEU A 38 -32.08 16.59 -32.32
C LEU A 38 -33.55 16.46 -32.63
N ALA A 39 -34.18 15.31 -32.31
CA ALA A 39 -35.63 15.11 -32.48
C ALA A 39 -36.42 16.06 -31.56
N ALA A 40 -35.99 16.25 -30.30
CA ALA A 40 -36.64 17.21 -29.40
C ALA A 40 -36.57 18.64 -29.94
N LEU A 41 -35.40 19.06 -30.46
CA LEU A 41 -35.25 20.37 -31.11
C LEU A 41 -36.14 20.52 -32.34
N GLY A 42 -36.25 19.50 -33.18
CA GLY A 42 -37.16 19.46 -34.32
C GLY A 42 -38.62 19.61 -33.90
N MET A 43 -39.05 18.93 -32.82
CA MET A 43 -40.39 19.08 -32.27
C MET A 43 -40.66 20.47 -31.70
N VAL A 44 -39.68 21.12 -31.08
CA VAL A 44 -39.81 22.52 -30.65
C VAL A 44 -40.00 23.44 -31.86
N ALA A 45 -39.24 23.25 -32.94
CA ALA A 45 -39.41 24.01 -34.18
C ALA A 45 -40.82 23.78 -34.81
N CYS A 46 -41.31 22.54 -34.82
CA CYS A 46 -42.66 22.22 -35.27
C CYS A 46 -43.74 22.89 -34.39
N ALA A 47 -43.52 22.97 -33.06
CA ALA A 47 -44.46 23.64 -32.15
C ALA A 47 -44.59 25.16 -32.42
N VAL A 48 -43.54 25.77 -32.99
CA VAL A 48 -43.61 27.19 -33.39
C VAL A 48 -44.36 27.38 -34.69
N THR A 49 -44.20 26.45 -35.66
CA THR A 49 -44.67 26.60 -37.04
C THR A 49 -46.01 25.93 -37.33
N TYR A 50 -46.37 24.83 -36.67
CA TYR A 50 -47.55 24.01 -36.99
C TYR A 50 -48.56 23.90 -35.83
N GLN A 51 -49.83 23.57 -36.16
CA GLN A 51 -50.90 23.25 -35.22
C GLN A 51 -51.13 21.72 -35.18
N PRO A 52 -51.49 21.10 -34.05
CA PRO A 52 -51.65 21.74 -32.70
C PRO A 52 -50.36 21.90 -31.94
N LYS A 53 -50.03 23.12 -31.52
CA LYS A 53 -48.77 23.47 -30.81
C LYS A 53 -48.56 22.65 -29.54
N ALA A 54 -49.63 22.38 -28.80
CA ALA A 54 -49.56 21.61 -27.53
C ALA A 54 -49.05 20.17 -27.75
N LEU A 55 -49.41 19.52 -28.86
CA LEU A 55 -48.96 18.15 -29.17
C LEU A 55 -47.44 18.13 -29.42
N TYR A 56 -46.92 19.05 -30.24
CA TYR A 56 -45.50 19.13 -30.54
C TYR A 56 -44.67 19.50 -29.31
N ALA A 57 -45.18 20.39 -28.47
CA ALA A 57 -44.54 20.74 -27.19
C ALA A 57 -44.51 19.54 -26.22
N LEU A 58 -45.59 18.75 -26.16
CA LEU A 58 -45.62 17.53 -25.35
C LEU A 58 -44.61 16.48 -25.85
N LEU A 59 -44.55 16.26 -27.17
CA LEU A 59 -43.60 15.34 -27.78
C LEU A 59 -42.15 15.78 -27.54
N ALA A 60 -41.87 17.08 -27.68
CA ALA A 60 -40.53 17.64 -27.34
C ALA A 60 -40.17 17.39 -25.87
N ALA A 61 -41.11 17.59 -24.95
CA ALA A 61 -40.91 17.33 -23.52
C ALA A 61 -40.64 15.84 -23.23
N VAL A 62 -41.40 14.93 -23.84
CA VAL A 62 -41.23 13.48 -23.72
C VAL A 62 -39.83 13.05 -24.23
N LEU A 63 -39.45 13.54 -25.43
CA LEU A 63 -38.10 13.26 -25.98
C LEU A 63 -36.99 13.81 -25.12
N PHE A 64 -37.16 14.99 -24.54
CA PHE A 64 -36.17 15.59 -23.64
C PHE A 64 -36.06 14.82 -22.32
N VAL A 65 -37.15 14.37 -21.73
CA VAL A 65 -37.14 13.48 -20.57
C VAL A 65 -36.46 12.15 -20.91
N GLY A 66 -36.73 11.56 -22.06
CA GLY A 66 -36.05 10.38 -22.57
C GLY A 66 -34.54 10.59 -22.71
N TYR A 67 -34.13 11.74 -23.24
CA TYR A 67 -32.71 12.13 -23.29
C TYR A 67 -32.07 12.19 -21.90
N LEU A 68 -32.73 12.80 -20.91
CA LEU A 68 -32.21 12.88 -19.54
C LEU A 68 -32.07 11.50 -18.88
N LEU A 69 -33.04 10.61 -19.11
CA LEU A 69 -32.99 9.23 -18.61
C LEU A 69 -31.83 8.43 -19.25
N LEU A 70 -31.64 8.57 -20.57
CA LEU A 70 -30.53 7.96 -21.28
C LEU A 70 -29.18 8.49 -20.78
N ARG A 71 -29.06 9.80 -20.57
CA ARG A 71 -27.86 10.43 -20.03
C ARG A 71 -27.53 9.90 -18.64
N ARG A 72 -28.54 9.72 -17.78
CA ARG A 72 -28.37 9.13 -16.44
C ARG A 72 -27.89 7.68 -16.54
N THR A 73 -28.46 6.87 -17.42
CA THR A 73 -28.07 5.46 -17.61
C THR A 73 -26.67 5.32 -18.20
N ASP A 74 -26.28 6.21 -19.11
CA ASP A 74 -24.90 6.26 -19.65
C ASP A 74 -23.89 6.68 -18.59
N GLY A 75 -24.24 7.62 -17.71
CA GLY A 75 -23.42 7.98 -16.56
C GLY A 75 -23.15 6.79 -15.63
N LEU A 76 -24.16 5.96 -15.35
CA LEU A 76 -23.99 4.72 -14.59
C LEU A 76 -23.11 3.70 -15.35
N ASN A 77 -23.29 3.59 -16.66
CA ASN A 77 -22.46 2.72 -17.50
C ASN A 77 -20.99 3.18 -17.52
N SER A 78 -20.74 4.48 -17.57
CA SER A 78 -19.39 5.06 -17.53
C SER A 78 -18.67 4.76 -16.21
N ARG A 79 -19.39 4.81 -15.07
CA ARG A 79 -18.86 4.39 -13.77
C ARG A 79 -18.48 2.91 -13.75
N ASN A 80 -19.28 2.04 -14.40
CA ASN A 80 -18.98 0.63 -14.53
C ASN A 80 -17.74 0.40 -15.42
N ILE A 81 -17.60 1.13 -16.53
CA ILE A 81 -16.42 1.10 -17.39
C ILE A 81 -15.16 1.44 -16.57
N GLU A 82 -15.24 2.51 -15.81
CA GLU A 82 -14.10 2.96 -14.97
C GLU A 82 -13.75 1.94 -13.88
N ARG A 83 -14.75 1.33 -13.23
CA ARG A 83 -14.53 0.25 -12.26
C ARG A 83 -13.81 -0.94 -12.90
N GLN A 84 -14.26 -1.38 -14.08
CA GLN A 84 -13.64 -2.49 -14.81
C GLN A 84 -12.20 -2.18 -15.21
N GLN A 85 -11.92 -0.96 -15.66
CA GLN A 85 -10.56 -0.54 -16.00
C GLN A 85 -9.62 -0.58 -14.80
N ARG A 86 -10.09 -0.13 -13.60
CA ARG A 86 -9.31 -0.19 -12.36
C ARG A 86 -9.02 -1.62 -11.94
N LEU A 87 -10.01 -2.51 -12.03
CA LEU A 87 -9.83 -3.94 -11.75
C LEU A 87 -8.82 -4.58 -12.70
N ILE A 88 -8.96 -4.37 -14.01
CA ILE A 88 -8.02 -4.88 -15.00
C ILE A 88 -6.59 -4.41 -14.69
N ALA A 89 -6.40 -3.14 -14.36
CA ALA A 89 -5.10 -2.61 -13.99
C ALA A 89 -4.54 -3.26 -12.70
N ALA A 90 -5.40 -3.58 -11.72
CA ALA A 90 -4.97 -4.28 -10.51
C ALA A 90 -4.53 -5.72 -10.82
N TYR A 91 -5.28 -6.46 -11.64
CA TYR A 91 -4.90 -7.80 -12.10
C TYR A 91 -3.61 -7.79 -12.92
N GLN A 92 -3.43 -6.84 -13.83
CA GLN A 92 -2.21 -6.71 -14.64
C GLN A 92 -0.97 -6.48 -13.78
N ARG A 93 -1.07 -5.68 -12.72
CA ARG A 93 0.04 -5.50 -11.75
C ARG A 93 0.40 -6.79 -11.03
N GLU A 94 -0.59 -7.59 -10.60
CA GLU A 94 -0.28 -8.90 -10.00
C GLU A 94 0.32 -9.87 -11.01
N ILE A 95 -0.09 -9.84 -12.28
CA ILE A 95 0.54 -10.62 -13.36
C ILE A 95 2.01 -10.21 -13.52
N SER A 96 2.32 -8.90 -13.53
CA SER A 96 3.71 -8.41 -13.59
C SER A 96 4.57 -8.95 -12.44
N TYR A 97 3.99 -9.05 -11.22
CA TYR A 97 4.68 -9.66 -10.08
C TYR A 97 5.17 -11.09 -10.38
N PHE A 98 4.31 -11.93 -10.99
CA PHE A 98 4.67 -13.32 -11.33
C PHE A 98 5.71 -13.42 -12.46
N HIS A 99 5.83 -12.38 -13.30
CA HIS A 99 6.89 -12.25 -14.29
C HIS A 99 8.20 -11.70 -13.71
N GLY A 100 8.24 -11.36 -12.42
CA GLY A 100 9.41 -10.79 -11.76
C GLY A 100 9.61 -9.30 -12.03
N ASP A 101 8.63 -8.62 -12.60
CA ASP A 101 8.64 -7.17 -12.78
C ASP A 101 7.89 -6.50 -11.61
N TYR A 102 8.67 -5.89 -10.73
CA TYR A 102 8.16 -5.17 -9.55
C TYR A 102 8.09 -3.66 -9.77
N SER A 103 8.45 -3.15 -10.94
CA SER A 103 8.55 -1.71 -11.24
C SER A 103 7.23 -0.94 -11.06
N CYS A 104 6.11 -1.65 -11.19
CA CYS A 104 4.77 -1.08 -10.99
C CYS A 104 4.37 -0.93 -9.51
N PHE A 105 5.16 -1.42 -8.55
CA PHE A 105 4.91 -1.31 -7.11
C PHE A 105 5.82 -0.28 -6.46
N ASP A 106 5.35 0.32 -5.37
CA ASP A 106 6.12 1.29 -4.59
C ASP A 106 7.28 0.59 -3.89
N GLY A 107 8.49 1.12 -4.09
CA GLY A 107 9.71 0.63 -3.43
C GLY A 107 9.99 1.26 -2.08
N GLY A 108 9.19 2.21 -1.63
CA GLY A 108 9.37 2.87 -0.33
C GLY A 108 10.67 3.70 -0.24
N LYS A 109 11.00 4.46 -1.29
CA LYS A 109 12.24 5.27 -1.34
C LYS A 109 12.37 6.25 -0.18
N ASP A 110 11.23 6.77 0.29
CA ASP A 110 11.17 7.75 1.38
C ASP A 110 11.62 7.15 2.73
N TYR A 111 11.65 5.81 2.85
CA TYR A 111 12.04 5.10 4.07
C TYR A 111 13.48 4.57 4.04
N ILE A 112 14.26 4.91 3.02
CA ILE A 112 15.68 4.52 2.95
C ILE A 112 16.45 5.33 3.99
N ASP A 113 16.98 4.63 4.99
CA ASP A 113 17.81 5.20 6.05
C ASP A 113 19.03 4.33 6.26
N ALA A 114 20.21 4.87 5.89
CA ALA A 114 21.50 4.18 6.07
C ALA A 114 21.93 4.11 7.55
N SER A 115 21.36 4.93 8.41
CA SER A 115 21.64 4.93 9.85
C SER A 115 20.82 3.91 10.63
N HIS A 116 19.74 3.39 10.03
CA HIS A 116 18.87 2.40 10.66
C HIS A 116 19.62 1.10 10.99
N PRO A 117 19.37 0.44 12.13
CA PRO A 117 20.12 -0.73 12.58
C PRO A 117 20.26 -1.88 11.58
N PHE A 118 19.28 -2.07 10.66
CA PHE A 118 19.28 -3.21 9.73
C PHE A 118 18.62 -2.95 8.36
N SER A 119 17.78 -1.93 8.21
CA SER A 119 16.92 -1.81 7.02
C SER A 119 17.70 -1.62 5.72
N PHE A 120 18.80 -0.86 5.76
CA PHE A 120 19.65 -0.59 4.61
C PHE A 120 20.46 -1.83 4.18
N ASP A 121 21.03 -2.54 5.13
CA ASP A 121 21.84 -3.75 4.88
C ASP A 121 21.03 -4.90 4.29
N LEU A 122 19.76 -5.00 4.69
CA LEU A 122 18.85 -6.07 4.29
C LEU A 122 18.02 -5.74 3.05
N ASP A 123 18.27 -4.62 2.38
CA ASP A 123 17.50 -4.18 1.20
C ASP A 123 15.98 -4.14 1.45
N LEU A 124 15.58 -3.59 2.61
CA LEU A 124 14.16 -3.53 2.94
C LEU A 124 13.40 -2.53 2.07
N PHE A 125 14.03 -1.42 1.66
CA PHE A 125 13.45 -0.35 0.85
C PHE A 125 14.28 -0.06 -0.40
N GLY A 126 13.64 0.55 -1.39
CA GLY A 126 14.24 0.89 -2.67
C GLY A 126 13.79 -0.02 -3.81
N LYS A 127 14.53 0.02 -4.91
CA LYS A 127 14.26 -0.83 -6.08
C LYS A 127 14.59 -2.29 -5.77
N ASP A 128 13.71 -3.20 -6.20
CA ASP A 128 13.81 -4.66 -6.02
C ASP A 128 13.85 -5.11 -4.54
N SER A 129 13.44 -4.24 -3.61
CA SER A 129 13.46 -4.43 -2.17
C SER A 129 12.37 -5.39 -1.67
N LEU A 130 12.47 -5.75 -0.37
CA LEU A 130 11.43 -6.52 0.32
C LEU A 130 10.09 -5.76 0.33
N PHE A 131 10.13 -4.47 0.64
CA PHE A 131 8.95 -3.60 0.66
C PHE A 131 8.23 -3.60 -0.70
N GLN A 132 8.97 -3.46 -1.81
CA GLN A 132 8.41 -3.45 -3.16
C GLN A 132 7.69 -4.77 -3.51
N ARG A 133 8.17 -5.89 -2.97
CA ARG A 133 7.56 -7.22 -3.15
C ARG A 133 6.31 -7.43 -2.31
N ILE A 134 6.19 -6.75 -1.18
CA ILE A 134 5.09 -6.91 -0.22
C ILE A 134 4.02 -5.84 -0.43
N CYS A 135 4.41 -4.58 -0.64
CA CYS A 135 3.51 -3.44 -0.62
C CYS A 135 2.53 -3.44 -1.80
N ARG A 136 1.23 -3.52 -1.48
CA ARG A 136 0.09 -3.45 -2.41
C ARG A 136 -0.89 -2.36 -1.99
N THR A 137 -0.47 -1.51 -1.06
CA THR A 137 -1.35 -0.51 -0.46
C THR A 137 -1.82 0.54 -1.46
N VAL A 138 -3.00 1.05 -1.20
CA VAL A 138 -3.64 2.12 -1.96
C VAL A 138 -3.81 3.39 -1.14
N THR A 139 -3.36 3.37 0.12
CA THR A 139 -3.38 4.52 1.04
C THR A 139 -1.98 4.83 1.58
N VAL A 140 -1.70 6.11 1.84
CA VAL A 140 -0.44 6.52 2.46
C VAL A 140 -0.30 5.91 3.85
N GLY A 141 -1.36 5.94 4.66
CA GLY A 141 -1.31 5.37 6.01
C GLY A 141 -1.09 3.85 6.05
N GLY A 142 -1.63 3.09 5.08
CA GLY A 142 -1.34 1.66 4.94
C GLY A 142 0.12 1.40 4.55
N ARG A 143 0.65 2.21 3.63
CA ARG A 143 2.07 2.19 3.23
C ARG A 143 3.00 2.43 4.42
N ASP A 144 2.70 3.48 5.20
CA ASP A 144 3.49 3.86 6.36
C ASP A 144 3.49 2.78 7.45
N LEU A 145 2.33 2.12 7.66
CA LEU A 145 2.21 1.00 8.61
C LEU A 145 3.08 -0.21 8.21
N ILE A 146 3.12 -0.58 6.92
CA ILE A 146 4.00 -1.66 6.46
C ILE A 146 5.46 -1.28 6.69
N ALA A 147 5.86 -0.06 6.36
CA ALA A 147 7.21 0.42 6.60
C ALA A 147 7.56 0.35 8.10
N GLN A 148 6.67 0.80 8.97
CA GLN A 148 6.79 0.71 10.42
C GLN A 148 6.96 -0.74 10.91
N TRP A 149 6.19 -1.69 10.39
CA TRP A 149 6.30 -3.09 10.78
C TRP A 149 7.63 -3.72 10.36
N LEU A 150 8.16 -3.32 9.20
CA LEU A 150 9.43 -3.81 8.68
C LEU A 150 10.66 -3.17 9.35
N THR A 151 10.52 -1.97 9.92
CA THR A 151 11.62 -1.25 10.58
C THR A 151 11.54 -1.29 12.10
N LYS A 152 10.66 -2.10 12.66
CA LYS A 152 10.47 -2.14 14.11
C LYS A 152 11.71 -2.72 14.80
N GLU A 153 12.37 -1.87 15.58
CA GLU A 153 13.61 -2.21 16.29
C GLU A 153 13.36 -2.91 17.61
N GLU A 154 12.27 -2.55 18.29
CA GLU A 154 11.93 -3.02 19.63
C GLU A 154 10.48 -3.52 19.71
N MET A 155 10.20 -4.33 20.71
CA MET A 155 8.84 -4.78 21.01
C MET A 155 8.05 -3.64 21.68
N ASP A 156 6.80 -3.42 21.24
CA ASP A 156 5.88 -2.58 21.99
C ASP A 156 5.34 -3.35 23.19
N GLY A 157 5.53 -2.81 24.38
CA GLY A 157 5.00 -3.39 25.61
C GLY A 157 5.70 -4.67 26.03
N ASN A 158 4.96 -5.60 26.61
CA ASN A 158 5.54 -6.87 27.06
C ASN A 158 5.58 -7.90 25.91
N ARG A 159 6.46 -8.90 26.03
CA ARG A 159 6.66 -9.95 25.03
C ARG A 159 5.39 -10.74 24.71
N LYS A 160 4.58 -11.05 25.71
CA LYS A 160 3.32 -11.79 25.52
C LYS A 160 2.34 -11.05 24.65
N ASP A 161 2.15 -9.76 24.91
CA ASP A 161 1.23 -8.93 24.13
C ASP A 161 1.73 -8.76 22.70
N PHE A 162 3.05 -8.61 22.52
CA PHE A 162 3.65 -8.55 21.20
C PHE A 162 3.39 -9.84 20.40
N ILE A 163 3.64 -11.01 20.99
CA ILE A 163 3.39 -12.32 20.35
C ILE A 163 1.89 -12.49 20.05
N ALA A 164 1.01 -12.12 20.98
CA ALA A 164 -0.43 -12.18 20.78
C ALA A 164 -0.87 -11.30 19.61
N ASN A 165 -0.36 -10.06 19.52
CA ASN A 165 -0.68 -9.13 18.44
C ASN A 165 -0.21 -9.63 17.06
N ILE A 166 0.98 -10.27 16.99
CA ILE A 166 1.42 -10.94 15.76
C ILE A 166 0.49 -12.11 15.40
N GLY A 167 0.05 -12.88 16.41
CA GLY A 167 -0.91 -13.97 16.23
C GLY A 167 -2.24 -13.49 15.65
N LEU A 168 -2.80 -12.42 16.20
CA LEU A 168 -4.03 -11.79 15.71
C LEU A 168 -3.86 -11.26 14.28
N ARG A 169 -2.73 -10.61 13.98
CA ARG A 169 -2.41 -10.15 12.62
C ARG A 169 -2.34 -11.31 11.64
N ARG A 170 -1.67 -12.39 12.01
CA ARG A 170 -1.61 -13.62 11.19
C ARG A 170 -3.00 -14.15 10.87
N GLN A 171 -3.89 -14.29 11.86
CA GLN A 171 -5.26 -14.76 11.66
C GLN A 171 -6.02 -13.88 10.68
N ALA A 172 -5.94 -12.55 10.87
CA ALA A 172 -6.56 -11.58 9.97
C ALA A 172 -6.03 -11.69 8.53
N VAL A 173 -4.73 -11.81 8.35
CA VAL A 173 -4.08 -11.97 7.03
C VAL A 173 -4.49 -13.30 6.38
N GLU A 174 -4.55 -14.40 7.14
CA GLU A 174 -4.96 -15.71 6.62
C GLU A 174 -6.42 -15.71 6.16
N GLU A 175 -7.32 -15.05 6.89
CA GLU A 175 -8.70 -14.88 6.48
C GLU A 175 -8.78 -14.07 5.18
N LEU A 176 -8.18 -12.87 5.15
CA LEU A 176 -8.20 -12.00 3.99
C LEU A 176 -7.61 -12.67 2.74
N ALA A 177 -6.57 -13.49 2.88
CA ALA A 177 -5.94 -14.19 1.77
C ALA A 177 -6.87 -15.20 1.06
N ARG A 178 -8.00 -15.57 1.66
CA ARG A 178 -9.03 -16.44 1.06
C ARG A 178 -10.07 -15.68 0.25
N HIS A 179 -10.16 -14.35 0.41
CA HIS A 179 -11.12 -13.47 -0.24
C HIS A 179 -10.52 -12.75 -1.45
N ASP A 180 -10.30 -13.48 -2.56
CA ASP A 180 -9.60 -12.94 -3.73
C ASP A 180 -10.28 -11.71 -4.34
N ASP A 181 -11.59 -11.77 -4.57
CA ASP A 181 -12.35 -10.66 -5.13
C ASP A 181 -12.29 -9.42 -4.24
N PHE A 182 -12.31 -9.59 -2.92
CA PHE A 182 -12.16 -8.51 -1.97
C PHE A 182 -10.78 -7.85 -2.10
N LEU A 183 -9.70 -8.65 -2.06
CA LEU A 183 -8.34 -8.15 -2.22
C LEU A 183 -8.18 -7.33 -3.51
N MET A 184 -8.71 -7.84 -4.63
CA MET A 184 -8.61 -7.17 -5.93
C MET A 184 -9.44 -5.88 -5.97
N ASN A 185 -10.64 -5.85 -5.37
CA ASN A 185 -11.46 -4.66 -5.27
C ASN A 185 -10.81 -3.55 -4.41
N ILE A 186 -10.17 -3.92 -3.29
CA ILE A 186 -9.42 -2.95 -2.47
C ILE A 186 -8.22 -2.40 -3.26
N LYS A 187 -7.41 -3.24 -3.88
CA LYS A 187 -6.27 -2.82 -4.72
C LYS A 187 -6.69 -1.94 -5.92
N ALA A 188 -7.91 -2.10 -6.40
CA ALA A 188 -8.50 -1.26 -7.46
C ALA A 188 -9.11 0.05 -6.93
N SER A 189 -9.19 0.27 -5.61
CA SER A 189 -9.80 1.46 -5.01
C SER A 189 -8.90 2.68 -4.97
N GLY A 190 -7.60 2.53 -5.22
CA GLY A 190 -6.64 3.64 -5.32
C GLY A 190 -6.91 4.61 -6.47
N GLN A 191 -6.13 5.67 -6.55
CA GLN A 191 -6.19 6.64 -7.65
C GLN A 191 -5.70 6.00 -8.96
N ARG A 192 -6.15 6.56 -10.09
CA ARG A 192 -5.73 6.08 -11.40
C ARG A 192 -4.43 6.77 -11.80
N SER A 193 -3.32 6.04 -11.73
CA SER A 193 -2.03 6.48 -12.24
C SER A 193 -1.16 5.28 -12.60
N ASP A 194 -0.24 5.46 -13.53
CA ASP A 194 0.76 4.45 -13.85
C ASP A 194 1.90 4.43 -12.80
N LYS A 195 2.13 5.55 -12.12
CA LYS A 195 3.11 5.63 -11.04
C LYS A 195 2.53 5.15 -9.71
N ALA A 196 3.27 4.30 -9.00
CA ALA A 196 2.85 3.70 -7.74
C ALA A 196 2.50 4.75 -6.67
N GLU A 197 3.36 5.74 -6.51
CA GLU A 197 3.23 6.80 -5.50
C GLU A 197 2.00 7.70 -5.75
N GLU A 198 1.67 7.97 -7.03
CA GLU A 198 0.50 8.78 -7.41
C GLU A 198 -0.84 8.03 -7.24
N ARG A 199 -0.82 6.70 -7.06
CA ARG A 199 -2.04 5.91 -6.82
C ARG A 199 -2.52 5.97 -5.38
N LEU A 200 -1.68 6.40 -4.46
CA LEU A 200 -1.98 6.41 -3.04
C LEU A 200 -3.02 7.49 -2.70
N LEU A 201 -4.02 7.09 -1.94
CA LEU A 201 -4.93 8.02 -1.29
C LEU A 201 -4.21 8.70 -0.13
N ARG A 202 -4.13 10.03 -0.17
CA ARG A 202 -3.44 10.88 0.81
C ARG A 202 -4.20 10.92 2.13
N THR A 203 -4.21 9.79 2.83
CA THR A 203 -4.90 9.65 4.12
C THR A 203 -4.29 10.50 5.22
N ASP A 204 -2.99 10.79 5.15
CA ASP A 204 -2.25 11.69 6.01
C ASP A 204 -2.82 13.12 6.02
N TRP A 205 -3.18 13.62 4.85
CA TRP A 205 -3.80 14.95 4.70
C TRP A 205 -5.30 14.94 4.96
N LEU A 206 -5.98 13.86 4.61
CA LEU A 206 -7.44 13.79 4.58
C LEU A 206 -8.07 13.91 5.98
N ALA A 207 -7.50 13.30 7.01
CA ALA A 207 -7.99 13.43 8.38
C ALA A 207 -8.04 14.89 8.83
N ASN A 208 -6.96 15.63 8.57
CA ASN A 208 -6.87 17.06 8.87
C ASN A 208 -7.88 17.89 8.06
N ALA A 209 -8.05 17.56 6.76
CA ALA A 209 -8.99 18.26 5.90
C ALA A 209 -10.45 18.04 6.31
N LEU A 210 -10.82 16.80 6.71
CA LEU A 210 -12.14 16.47 7.23
C LEU A 210 -12.42 17.15 8.56
N THR A 211 -11.45 17.18 9.47
CA THR A 211 -11.55 17.88 10.75
C THR A 211 -11.71 19.39 10.54
N ALA A 212 -10.95 19.98 9.62
CA ALA A 212 -11.08 21.39 9.26
C ALA A 212 -12.44 21.71 8.61
N ALA A 213 -12.96 20.80 7.76
CA ALA A 213 -14.28 20.94 7.17
C ALA A 213 -15.38 20.87 8.23
N HIS A 214 -15.24 19.94 9.18
CA HIS A 214 -16.19 19.80 10.29
C HIS A 214 -16.21 21.04 11.21
N ALA A 215 -15.06 21.68 11.40
CA ALA A 215 -14.92 22.90 12.22
C ALA A 215 -15.29 24.20 11.45
N LEU A 216 -15.67 24.15 10.17
CA LEU A 216 -15.97 25.34 9.36
C LEU A 216 -17.16 26.12 9.92
N GLU A 217 -16.93 27.33 10.41
CA GLU A 217 -18.00 28.17 10.94
C GLU A 217 -18.90 28.74 9.81
N LEU A 218 -20.18 28.39 9.88
CA LEU A 218 -21.22 28.92 9.02
C LEU A 218 -22.15 29.87 9.78
N PRO A 219 -22.74 30.88 9.10
CA PRO A 219 -23.61 31.85 9.75
C PRO A 219 -24.75 31.21 10.54
N LYS A 220 -25.11 31.78 11.71
CA LYS A 220 -26.21 31.28 12.57
C LYS A 220 -27.57 31.25 11.85
N ARG A 221 -27.81 32.16 10.89
CA ARG A 221 -29.01 32.20 10.04
C ARG A 221 -29.22 30.95 9.18
N CYS A 222 -28.19 30.11 8.98
CA CYS A 222 -28.25 28.87 8.23
C CYS A 222 -28.64 27.67 9.10
N SER A 223 -29.60 27.80 10.04
CA SER A 223 -30.10 26.65 10.83
C SER A 223 -30.70 25.58 9.91
N PRO A 224 -30.36 24.28 10.07
CA PRO A 224 -30.84 23.20 9.20
C PRO A 224 -32.37 23.10 9.16
N ARG A 225 -33.03 23.23 10.32
CA ARG A 225 -34.50 23.16 10.40
C ARG A 225 -35.17 24.30 9.65
N TRP A 226 -34.65 25.53 9.81
CA TRP A 226 -35.19 26.70 9.13
C TRP A 226 -34.96 26.65 7.61
N LEU A 227 -33.77 26.26 7.17
CA LEU A 227 -33.48 26.05 5.74
C LEU A 227 -34.39 24.99 5.10
N GLN A 228 -34.67 23.92 5.84
CA GLN A 228 -35.61 22.88 5.38
C GLN A 228 -37.04 23.41 5.26
N ALA A 229 -37.54 24.12 6.28
CA ALA A 229 -38.88 24.70 6.24
C ALA A 229 -39.03 25.69 5.06
N MET A 230 -38.08 26.60 4.91
CA MET A 230 -38.05 27.55 3.79
C MET A 230 -38.04 26.84 2.44
N ARG A 231 -37.18 25.83 2.30
CA ARG A 231 -37.10 25.04 1.06
C ARG A 231 -38.40 24.34 0.73
N VAL A 232 -39.07 23.72 1.71
CA VAL A 232 -40.37 23.05 1.51
C VAL A 232 -41.44 24.05 1.07
N VAL A 233 -41.55 25.19 1.76
CA VAL A 233 -42.56 26.23 1.41
C VAL A 233 -42.35 26.75 -0.01
N LEU A 234 -41.10 27.11 -0.35
CA LEU A 234 -40.77 27.67 -1.65
C LEU A 234 -40.99 26.67 -2.76
N LEU A 235 -40.55 25.42 -2.63
CA LEU A 235 -40.74 24.39 -3.67
C LEU A 235 -42.20 24.00 -3.83
N THR A 236 -42.95 23.83 -2.72
CA THR A 236 -44.39 23.51 -2.78
C THR A 236 -45.14 24.62 -3.49
N GLY A 237 -44.93 25.88 -3.13
CA GLY A 237 -45.53 27.03 -3.80
C GLY A 237 -45.20 27.08 -5.31
N PHE A 238 -43.95 26.87 -5.68
CA PHE A 238 -43.48 26.85 -7.04
C PHE A 238 -44.19 25.76 -7.89
N TYR A 239 -44.23 24.52 -7.41
CA TYR A 239 -44.85 23.44 -8.15
C TYR A 239 -46.38 23.58 -8.22
N LEU A 240 -47.03 24.13 -7.18
CA LEU A 240 -48.47 24.45 -7.22
C LEU A 240 -48.77 25.52 -8.27
N THR A 241 -47.94 26.57 -8.41
CA THR A 241 -48.12 27.60 -9.44
C THR A 241 -47.89 27.04 -10.84
N ILE A 242 -46.96 26.09 -11.04
CA ILE A 242 -46.79 25.38 -12.31
C ILE A 242 -48.05 24.59 -12.68
N ILE A 243 -48.59 23.81 -11.74
CA ILE A 243 -49.81 23.01 -11.96
C ILE A 243 -51.00 23.92 -12.30
N ALA A 244 -51.18 25.01 -11.55
CA ALA A 244 -52.24 25.98 -11.78
C ALA A 244 -52.09 26.69 -13.14
N ALA A 245 -50.86 26.97 -13.58
CA ALA A 245 -50.62 27.55 -14.92
C ALA A 245 -50.92 26.53 -16.03
N LEU A 246 -50.59 25.25 -15.85
CA LEU A 246 -50.90 24.19 -16.80
C LEU A 246 -52.41 23.93 -16.93
N THR A 247 -53.21 24.12 -15.88
CA THR A 247 -54.66 24.02 -15.89
C THR A 247 -55.34 25.30 -16.39
N GLY A 248 -54.58 26.33 -16.72
CA GLY A 248 -55.12 27.62 -17.16
C GLY A 248 -55.70 28.48 -16.03
N SER A 249 -55.56 28.07 -14.77
CA SER A 249 -56.13 28.77 -13.59
C SER A 249 -55.37 30.06 -13.26
N VAL A 250 -54.09 30.13 -13.62
CA VAL A 250 -53.22 31.31 -13.39
C VAL A 250 -52.31 31.59 -14.59
N SER A 251 -51.83 32.82 -14.71
CA SER A 251 -50.91 33.20 -15.79
C SER A 251 -49.53 32.50 -15.62
N VAL A 252 -48.91 32.12 -16.75
CA VAL A 252 -47.55 31.55 -16.83
C VAL A 252 -46.49 32.48 -16.20
N ILE A 253 -46.79 33.77 -16.08
CA ILE A 253 -45.89 34.74 -15.41
C ILE A 253 -45.68 34.38 -13.94
N LEU A 254 -46.67 33.81 -13.27
CA LEU A 254 -46.61 33.48 -11.84
C LEU A 254 -45.54 32.44 -11.50
N PRO A 255 -45.44 31.26 -12.14
CA PRO A 255 -44.31 30.35 -11.90
C PRO A 255 -42.95 30.92 -12.32
N ILE A 256 -42.89 31.77 -13.34
CA ILE A 256 -41.66 32.46 -13.73
C ILE A 256 -41.18 33.40 -12.63
N THR A 257 -42.06 34.24 -12.08
CA THR A 257 -41.73 35.13 -10.97
C THR A 257 -41.38 34.36 -9.72
N TRP A 258 -42.00 33.21 -9.46
CA TRP A 258 -41.66 32.35 -8.33
C TRP A 258 -40.28 31.70 -8.53
N GLY A 259 -39.94 31.27 -9.74
CA GLY A 259 -38.59 30.77 -10.07
C GLY A 259 -37.48 31.82 -9.91
N THR A 260 -37.75 33.09 -10.26
CA THR A 260 -36.83 34.21 -9.99
C THR A 260 -36.67 34.47 -8.47
N LEU A 261 -37.73 34.29 -7.71
CA LEU A 261 -37.72 34.37 -6.26
C LEU A 261 -36.83 33.23 -5.66
N HIS A 262 -36.85 32.03 -6.22
CA HIS A 262 -35.93 30.95 -5.84
C HIS A 262 -34.46 31.35 -6.00
N LEU A 263 -34.10 31.96 -7.14
CA LEU A 263 -32.74 32.43 -7.37
C LEU A 263 -32.31 33.50 -6.35
N PHE A 264 -33.21 34.42 -6.01
CA PHE A 264 -32.97 35.42 -4.99
C PHE A 264 -32.70 34.79 -3.63
N PHE A 265 -33.55 33.84 -3.18
CA PHE A 265 -33.35 33.15 -1.91
C PHE A 265 -32.08 32.27 -1.92
N ALA A 266 -31.79 31.59 -3.03
CA ALA A 266 -30.59 30.77 -3.18
C ALA A 266 -29.28 31.57 -3.14
N THR A 267 -29.30 32.85 -3.50
CA THR A 267 -28.10 33.72 -3.45
C THR A 267 -27.95 34.42 -2.11
N ILE A 268 -29.03 34.95 -1.54
CA ILE A 268 -28.97 35.78 -0.33
C ILE A 268 -28.77 34.99 0.96
N PHE A 269 -29.53 33.88 1.13
CA PHE A 269 -29.52 33.17 2.40
C PHE A 269 -28.26 32.34 2.65
N PRO A 270 -27.76 31.52 1.68
CA PRO A 270 -26.48 30.87 1.82
C PRO A 270 -25.30 31.85 1.81
N GLY A 271 -25.45 32.97 1.10
CA GLY A 271 -24.40 33.95 0.88
C GLY A 271 -23.10 33.28 0.42
N ASN A 272 -21.97 33.61 1.02
CA ASN A 272 -20.68 33.00 0.71
C ASN A 272 -20.50 31.58 1.27
N SER A 273 -21.51 31.01 1.98
CA SER A 273 -21.38 29.71 2.65
C SER A 273 -21.14 28.58 1.65
N VAL A 274 -21.88 28.55 0.54
CA VAL A 274 -21.71 27.51 -0.50
C VAL A 274 -20.30 27.57 -1.08
N ARG A 275 -19.80 28.76 -1.40
CA ARG A 275 -18.43 28.93 -1.92
C ARG A 275 -17.39 28.48 -0.90
N ARG A 276 -17.56 28.79 0.38
CA ARG A 276 -16.65 28.34 1.46
C ARG A 276 -16.67 26.83 1.58
N ILE A 277 -17.84 26.18 1.57
CA ILE A 277 -18.00 24.73 1.59
C ILE A 277 -17.31 24.12 0.36
N MET A 278 -17.57 24.66 -0.85
CA MET A 278 -16.94 24.16 -2.08
C MET A 278 -15.42 24.21 -2.03
N VAL A 279 -14.84 25.34 -1.63
CA VAL A 279 -13.38 25.49 -1.53
C VAL A 279 -12.79 24.51 -0.52
N THR A 280 -13.46 24.32 0.63
CA THR A 280 -12.99 23.39 1.67
C THR A 280 -13.08 21.93 1.21
N LEU A 281 -14.13 21.56 0.49
CA LEU A 281 -14.36 20.18 0.05
C LEU A 281 -13.73 19.84 -1.32
N GLN A 282 -13.31 20.82 -2.11
CA GLN A 282 -12.87 20.63 -3.50
C GLN A 282 -11.74 19.60 -3.63
N ASN A 283 -10.80 19.58 -2.70
CA ASN A 283 -9.67 18.66 -2.71
C ASN A 283 -10.00 17.30 -2.05
N ILE A 284 -11.14 17.21 -1.35
CA ILE A 284 -11.55 15.99 -0.63
C ILE A 284 -12.26 15.00 -1.57
N HIS A 285 -12.90 15.48 -2.64
CA HIS A 285 -13.78 14.69 -3.50
C HIS A 285 -13.13 13.41 -4.05
N THR A 286 -11.97 13.53 -4.68
CA THR A 286 -11.26 12.37 -5.29
C THR A 286 -10.80 11.35 -4.26
N LEU A 287 -10.48 11.81 -3.04
CA LEU A 287 -10.04 10.96 -1.93
C LEU A 287 -11.23 10.27 -1.26
N SER A 288 -12.36 10.98 -1.09
CA SER A 288 -13.57 10.41 -0.49
C SER A 288 -14.16 9.28 -1.31
N GLU A 289 -14.15 9.36 -2.65
CA GLU A 289 -14.58 8.27 -3.51
C GLU A 289 -13.75 7.00 -3.34
N GLY A 290 -12.43 7.14 -3.16
CA GLY A 290 -11.53 6.02 -2.89
C GLY A 290 -11.86 5.34 -1.56
N LEU A 291 -12.02 6.14 -0.50
CA LEU A 291 -12.40 5.66 0.83
C LEU A 291 -13.79 5.00 0.83
N ASP A 292 -14.78 5.62 0.20
CA ASP A 292 -16.12 5.06 0.10
C ASP A 292 -16.12 3.69 -0.55
N ARG A 293 -15.30 3.50 -1.62
CA ARG A 293 -15.12 2.18 -2.24
C ARG A 293 -14.54 1.16 -1.27
N ILE A 294 -13.47 1.51 -0.53
CA ILE A 294 -12.85 0.62 0.46
C ILE A 294 -13.89 0.21 1.52
N ILE A 295 -14.62 1.19 2.07
CA ILE A 295 -15.62 0.93 3.10
C ILE A 295 -16.76 0.04 2.57
N ARG A 296 -17.31 0.34 1.40
CA ARG A 296 -18.40 -0.48 0.81
C ARG A 296 -17.98 -1.91 0.56
N PHE A 297 -16.78 -2.15 0.04
CA PHE A 297 -16.29 -3.51 -0.17
C PHE A 297 -16.09 -4.22 1.17
N THR A 298 -15.55 -3.53 2.17
CA THR A 298 -15.35 -4.10 3.51
C THR A 298 -16.67 -4.44 4.21
N LEU A 299 -17.69 -3.59 4.07
CA LEU A 299 -19.01 -3.84 4.67
C LEU A 299 -19.83 -4.90 3.94
N ALA A 300 -19.47 -5.24 2.70
CA ALA A 300 -20.12 -6.28 1.92
C ALA A 300 -19.58 -7.69 2.19
N GLU A 301 -18.43 -7.80 2.88
CA GLU A 301 -17.80 -9.08 3.22
C GLU A 301 -18.26 -9.60 4.58
N GLU A 302 -18.14 -10.92 4.77
CA GLU A 302 -18.34 -11.59 6.07
C GLU A 302 -16.98 -11.99 6.64
N PHE A 303 -16.59 -11.34 7.73
CA PHE A 303 -15.36 -11.66 8.45
C PHE A 303 -15.64 -12.44 9.74
N HIS A 304 -14.74 -13.37 10.06
CA HIS A 304 -14.84 -14.24 11.25
C HIS A 304 -13.75 -13.93 12.27
N GLU A 305 -12.58 -13.47 11.83
CA GLU A 305 -11.45 -13.12 12.69
C GLU A 305 -11.66 -11.79 13.41
N GLU A 306 -11.25 -11.72 14.67
CA GLU A 306 -11.52 -10.61 15.58
C GLU A 306 -11.04 -9.25 15.04
N VAL A 307 -9.83 -9.21 14.49
CA VAL A 307 -9.24 -7.96 13.95
C VAL A 307 -10.08 -7.44 12.79
N ASN A 308 -10.43 -8.31 11.84
CA ASN A 308 -11.20 -7.92 10.65
C ASN A 308 -12.62 -7.49 11.02
N LYS A 309 -13.28 -8.16 11.98
CA LYS A 309 -14.58 -7.74 12.54
C LYS A 309 -14.51 -6.39 13.22
N THR A 310 -13.48 -6.16 14.02
CA THR A 310 -13.30 -4.88 14.74
C THR A 310 -13.08 -3.73 13.74
N LEU A 311 -12.27 -3.95 12.71
CA LEU A 311 -12.08 -2.97 11.63
C LEU A 311 -13.38 -2.71 10.88
N GLN A 312 -14.12 -3.75 10.51
CA GLN A 312 -15.42 -3.64 9.84
C GLN A 312 -16.43 -2.85 10.68
N ALA A 313 -16.54 -3.15 11.97
CA ALA A 313 -17.43 -2.44 12.88
C ALA A 313 -17.04 -0.95 13.03
N SER A 314 -15.75 -0.65 13.16
CA SER A 314 -15.23 0.73 13.17
C SER A 314 -15.59 1.49 11.89
N LEU A 315 -15.41 0.87 10.72
CA LEU A 315 -15.76 1.46 9.43
C LEU A 315 -17.28 1.65 9.28
N GLN A 316 -18.09 0.69 9.75
CA GLN A 316 -19.54 0.78 9.71
C GLN A 316 -20.07 1.97 10.54
N GLN A 317 -19.46 2.23 11.69
CA GLN A 317 -19.83 3.37 12.55
C GLN A 317 -19.64 4.71 11.82
N GLN A 318 -18.63 4.84 10.97
CA GLN A 318 -18.29 6.07 10.25
C GLN A 318 -18.91 6.16 8.84
N ALA A 319 -19.43 5.05 8.31
CA ALA A 319 -19.93 4.96 6.93
C ALA A 319 -21.08 5.95 6.63
N ALA A 320 -21.98 6.19 7.59
CA ALA A 320 -23.09 7.11 7.41
C ALA A 320 -22.63 8.57 7.24
N SER A 321 -21.61 8.99 7.99
CA SER A 321 -21.05 10.35 7.89
C SER A 321 -20.36 10.57 6.55
N LEU A 322 -19.62 9.56 6.06
CA LEU A 322 -18.95 9.64 4.76
C LEU A 322 -19.97 9.65 3.60
N ALA A 323 -21.01 8.82 3.67
CA ALA A 323 -22.07 8.79 2.67
C ALA A 323 -22.83 10.13 2.57
N GLU A 324 -23.10 10.80 3.70
CA GLU A 324 -23.71 12.13 3.69
C GLU A 324 -22.79 13.17 3.04
N MET A 325 -21.48 13.10 3.32
CA MET A 325 -20.50 13.98 2.68
C MET A 325 -20.44 13.74 1.16
N GLU A 326 -20.47 12.49 0.70
CA GLU A 326 -20.47 12.18 -0.71
C GLU A 326 -21.70 12.75 -1.42
N GLN A 327 -22.87 12.73 -0.77
CA GLN A 327 -24.06 13.37 -1.32
C GLN A 327 -23.94 14.90 -1.40
N ILE A 328 -23.24 15.53 -0.43
CA ILE A 328 -22.95 16.97 -0.50
C ILE A 328 -22.04 17.27 -1.69
N LEU A 329 -21.01 16.44 -1.91
CA LEU A 329 -20.11 16.58 -3.05
C LEU A 329 -20.82 16.40 -4.39
N GLN A 330 -21.75 15.43 -4.49
CA GLN A 330 -22.60 15.25 -5.69
C GLN A 330 -23.51 16.45 -5.93
N ASP A 331 -24.10 17.04 -4.89
CA ASP A 331 -24.89 18.26 -5.00
C ASP A 331 -24.02 19.43 -5.51
N ILE A 332 -22.76 19.51 -5.06
CA ILE A 332 -21.77 20.51 -5.54
C ILE A 332 -21.43 20.28 -7.01
N ASP A 333 -21.22 19.05 -7.45
CA ASP A 333 -20.90 18.73 -8.84
C ASP A 333 -22.05 19.04 -9.78
N ASN A 334 -23.30 18.74 -9.38
CA ASN A 334 -24.49 19.12 -10.13
C ASN A 334 -24.58 20.65 -10.34
N ARG A 335 -24.07 21.42 -9.41
CA ARG A 335 -24.03 22.89 -9.45
C ARG A 335 -22.88 23.45 -10.29
N ASN A 336 -21.87 22.69 -10.66
CA ASN A 336 -20.55 23.18 -11.13
C ASN A 336 -20.55 23.87 -12.52
N ASN A 337 -21.68 24.02 -13.19
CA ASN A 337 -21.80 24.78 -14.43
C ASN A 337 -22.90 25.84 -14.32
N GLU A 338 -22.83 26.91 -15.13
CA GLU A 338 -23.78 28.03 -15.08
C GLU A 338 -25.23 27.60 -15.29
N ALA A 339 -25.47 26.69 -16.24
CA ALA A 339 -26.80 26.11 -16.45
C ALA A 339 -27.26 25.29 -15.24
N GLY A 340 -26.36 24.56 -14.59
CA GLY A 340 -26.63 23.81 -13.36
C GLY A 340 -27.00 24.73 -12.20
N ILE A 341 -26.26 25.83 -12.00
CA ILE A 341 -26.59 26.83 -10.98
C ILE A 341 -28.02 27.35 -11.17
N LEU A 342 -28.37 27.74 -12.40
CA LEU A 342 -29.70 28.28 -12.70
C LEU A 342 -30.80 27.21 -12.53
N LEU A 343 -30.68 26.06 -13.21
CA LEU A 343 -31.70 25.03 -13.23
C LEU A 343 -31.92 24.42 -11.85
N PHE A 344 -30.86 23.99 -11.18
CA PHE A 344 -30.98 23.30 -9.88
C PHE A 344 -31.39 24.26 -8.75
N ASN A 345 -31.10 25.56 -8.82
CA ASN A 345 -31.64 26.50 -7.85
C ASN A 345 -33.10 26.85 -8.12
N VAL A 346 -33.53 26.97 -9.39
CA VAL A 346 -34.96 27.22 -9.74
C VAL A 346 -35.82 26.02 -9.34
N PHE A 347 -35.42 24.79 -9.69
CA PHE A 347 -36.28 23.60 -9.53
C PHE A 347 -36.06 22.83 -8.22
N ALA A 348 -34.91 22.98 -7.55
CA ALA A 348 -34.55 22.18 -6.39
C ALA A 348 -33.98 22.96 -5.20
N LEU A 349 -33.65 24.26 -5.35
CA LEU A 349 -33.00 25.09 -4.33
C LEU A 349 -31.71 24.41 -3.80
N ILE A 350 -30.83 24.01 -4.73
CA ILE A 350 -29.67 23.17 -4.44
C ILE A 350 -28.70 23.85 -3.46
N ASP A 351 -28.48 25.15 -3.56
CA ASP A 351 -27.56 25.90 -2.68
C ASP A 351 -28.05 25.88 -1.22
N LEU A 352 -29.35 26.00 -0.99
CA LEU A 352 -29.94 25.84 0.35
C LEU A 352 -29.77 24.41 0.87
N ASN A 353 -29.92 23.41 -0.03
CA ASN A 353 -29.75 21.99 0.33
C ASN A 353 -28.31 21.66 0.71
N ILE A 354 -27.33 22.14 -0.04
CA ILE A 354 -25.90 21.96 0.24
C ILE A 354 -25.59 22.49 1.65
N VAL A 355 -25.96 23.73 1.96
CA VAL A 355 -25.68 24.34 3.26
C VAL A 355 -26.40 23.61 4.40
N ARG A 356 -27.67 23.19 4.18
CA ARG A 356 -28.43 22.41 5.15
C ARG A 356 -27.78 21.07 5.46
N ARG A 357 -27.43 20.29 4.42
CA ARG A 357 -26.78 18.99 4.58
C ARG A 357 -25.43 19.12 5.24
N PHE A 358 -24.63 20.09 4.81
CA PHE A 358 -23.31 20.32 5.41
C PHE A 358 -23.40 20.63 6.91
N LYS A 359 -24.40 21.45 7.34
CA LYS A 359 -24.64 21.70 8.76
C LYS A 359 -25.14 20.47 9.54
N LEU A 360 -25.93 19.61 8.91
CA LEU A 360 -26.33 18.33 9.52
C LEU A 360 -25.13 17.40 9.69
N TRP A 361 -24.29 17.32 8.66
CA TRP A 361 -23.04 16.57 8.69
C TRP A 361 -22.09 17.06 9.80
N GLN A 362 -21.95 18.36 9.97
CA GLN A 362 -21.18 18.94 11.09
C GLN A 362 -21.72 18.60 12.49
N GLN A 363 -22.98 18.21 12.62
CA GLN A 363 -23.59 17.78 13.88
C GLN A 363 -23.41 16.28 14.14
N SER A 364 -22.89 15.52 13.18
CA SER A 364 -22.57 14.10 13.37
C SER A 364 -21.33 13.94 14.24
N SER A 365 -21.31 12.88 15.05
CA SER A 365 -20.18 12.51 15.91
C SER A 365 -19.17 11.65 15.15
N ALA A 366 -18.62 12.15 14.04
CA ALA A 366 -17.65 11.39 13.26
C ALA A 366 -16.23 11.49 13.85
N ASP A 367 -15.59 10.36 14.07
CA ASP A 367 -14.17 10.26 14.40
C ASP A 367 -13.36 9.93 13.12
N PHE A 368 -12.89 10.97 12.47
CA PHE A 368 -12.14 10.83 11.22
C PHE A 368 -10.74 10.23 11.42
N GLU A 369 -10.15 10.38 12.60
CA GLU A 369 -8.87 9.73 12.89
C GLU A 369 -9.05 8.23 13.05
N ALA A 370 -10.10 7.78 13.74
CA ALA A 370 -10.44 6.36 13.84
C ALA A 370 -10.76 5.76 12.46
N LEU A 371 -11.48 6.50 11.62
CA LEU A 371 -11.74 6.11 10.23
C LEU A 371 -10.44 5.86 9.46
N ILE A 372 -9.54 6.84 9.46
CA ILE A 372 -8.27 6.76 8.72
C ILE A 372 -7.38 5.65 9.28
N ARG A 373 -7.31 5.50 10.60
CA ARG A 373 -6.56 4.39 11.23
C ARG A 373 -7.11 3.03 10.79
N SER A 374 -8.43 2.86 10.78
CA SER A 374 -9.06 1.59 10.39
C SER A 374 -8.86 1.27 8.92
N VAL A 375 -8.99 2.26 8.03
CA VAL A 375 -8.71 2.10 6.58
C VAL A 375 -7.25 1.77 6.36
N SER A 376 -6.32 2.47 7.00
CA SER A 376 -4.88 2.25 6.86
C SER A 376 -4.47 0.85 7.35
N MET A 377 -5.03 0.41 8.49
CA MET A 377 -4.79 -0.93 9.02
C MET A 377 -5.32 -2.00 8.07
N LEU A 378 -6.55 -1.87 7.58
CA LEU A 378 -7.14 -2.80 6.63
C LEU A 378 -6.31 -2.89 5.34
N ASP A 379 -5.89 -1.75 4.79
CA ASP A 379 -5.10 -1.67 3.55
C ASP A 379 -3.72 -2.35 3.72
N ALA A 380 -3.07 -2.14 4.86
CA ALA A 380 -1.83 -2.83 5.20
C ALA A 380 -2.05 -4.36 5.31
N LEU A 381 -3.12 -4.81 5.99
CA LEU A 381 -3.45 -6.24 6.08
C LEU A 381 -3.78 -6.87 4.72
N VAL A 382 -4.50 -6.16 3.85
CA VAL A 382 -4.76 -6.56 2.45
C VAL A 382 -3.47 -6.73 1.66
N SER A 383 -2.49 -5.87 1.89
CA SER A 383 -1.17 -5.97 1.28
C SER A 383 -0.44 -7.24 1.73
N LEU A 384 -0.40 -7.52 3.05
CA LEU A 384 0.19 -8.75 3.59
C LEU A 384 -0.55 -10.01 3.11
N ALA A 385 -1.88 -9.95 3.03
CA ALA A 385 -2.72 -11.04 2.53
C ALA A 385 -2.44 -11.33 1.04
N SER A 386 -2.24 -10.29 0.24
CA SER A 386 -1.85 -10.42 -1.17
C SER A 386 -0.49 -11.10 -1.31
N TYR A 387 0.49 -10.75 -0.47
CA TYR A 387 1.79 -11.41 -0.43
C TYR A 387 1.62 -12.90 -0.05
N ARG A 388 0.89 -13.20 1.01
CA ARG A 388 0.61 -14.59 1.43
C ARG A 388 -0.05 -15.43 0.34
N GLN A 389 -0.99 -14.84 -0.40
CA GLN A 389 -1.68 -15.50 -1.51
C GLN A 389 -0.76 -15.78 -2.70
N ASN A 390 0.13 -14.84 -3.02
CA ASN A 390 1.07 -14.96 -4.14
C ASN A 390 2.24 -15.91 -3.83
N GLU A 391 2.57 -16.09 -2.53
CA GLU A 391 3.69 -16.90 -2.05
C GLU A 391 3.24 -18.07 -1.16
N PRO A 392 2.49 -19.05 -1.72
CA PRO A 392 1.91 -20.14 -0.95
C PRO A 392 2.95 -21.09 -0.34
N ALA A 393 4.20 -21.10 -0.85
CA ALA A 393 5.30 -21.89 -0.35
C ALA A 393 5.92 -21.35 0.96
N THR A 394 5.44 -20.22 1.46
CA THR A 394 5.89 -19.63 2.72
C THR A 394 5.20 -20.26 3.93
N THR A 395 5.89 -20.27 5.08
CA THR A 395 5.43 -20.85 6.34
C THR A 395 5.33 -19.78 7.42
N TRP A 396 4.34 -19.86 8.28
CA TRP A 396 4.21 -18.93 9.40
C TRP A 396 5.22 -19.27 10.50
N PRO A 397 5.98 -18.26 10.98
CA PRO A 397 6.86 -18.42 12.12
C PRO A 397 6.10 -18.78 13.40
N THR A 398 6.74 -19.55 14.27
CA THR A 398 6.26 -19.85 15.63
C THR A 398 7.05 -19.04 16.63
N PHE A 399 6.38 -18.23 17.45
CA PHE A 399 7.03 -17.48 18.51
C PHE A 399 7.02 -18.24 19.82
N VAL A 400 8.14 -18.15 20.55
CA VAL A 400 8.28 -18.66 21.93
C VAL A 400 8.45 -17.50 22.90
N ASP A 401 7.69 -17.56 24.01
CA ASP A 401 7.78 -16.58 25.09
C ASP A 401 8.87 -16.98 26.08
N THR A 402 10.10 -16.63 25.73
CA THR A 402 11.29 -16.85 26.57
C THR A 402 12.16 -15.58 26.61
N PRO A 403 12.80 -15.27 27.75
CA PRO A 403 13.76 -14.18 27.83
C PRO A 403 15.06 -14.43 27.06
N SER A 404 15.36 -15.70 26.77
CA SER A 404 16.56 -16.10 26.00
C SER A 404 16.30 -15.98 24.51
N MET A 405 17.35 -15.70 23.75
CA MET A 405 17.28 -15.67 22.30
C MET A 405 17.11 -17.09 21.74
N VAL A 406 16.10 -17.29 20.93
CA VAL A 406 15.85 -18.51 20.16
C VAL A 406 15.70 -18.11 18.70
N PHE A 407 16.42 -18.78 17.81
CA PHE A 407 16.22 -18.70 16.37
C PHE A 407 16.54 -20.06 15.76
N GLU A 408 15.51 -20.83 15.46
CA GLU A 408 15.60 -22.18 14.89
C GLU A 408 14.92 -22.19 13.54
N GLY A 409 15.69 -21.96 12.48
CA GLY A 409 15.23 -21.99 11.10
C GLY A 409 15.65 -23.26 10.39
N LYS A 410 14.68 -24.00 9.84
CA LYS A 410 14.92 -25.16 9.01
C LYS A 410 14.60 -24.87 7.55
N ALA A 411 15.55 -25.20 6.67
CA ALA A 411 15.45 -24.99 5.23
C ALA A 411 15.10 -23.53 4.84
N LEU A 412 15.72 -22.55 5.50
CA LEU A 412 15.57 -21.14 5.18
C LEU A 412 16.02 -20.85 3.76
N ARG A 413 15.27 -19.97 3.07
CA ARG A 413 15.57 -19.50 1.72
C ARG A 413 15.45 -18.00 1.63
N HIS A 414 16.30 -17.40 0.80
CA HIS A 414 16.25 -15.96 0.57
C HIS A 414 14.98 -15.58 -0.20
N PRO A 415 14.13 -14.66 0.30
CA PRO A 415 12.83 -14.34 -0.32
C PRO A 415 12.96 -13.79 -1.75
N PHE A 416 14.07 -13.12 -2.09
CA PHE A 416 14.29 -12.58 -3.44
C PHE A 416 14.59 -13.67 -4.48
N LEU A 417 15.07 -14.82 -4.04
CA LEU A 417 15.33 -16.00 -4.86
C LEU A 417 14.18 -17.02 -4.79
N GLY A 418 13.36 -16.94 -3.76
CA GLY A 418 12.23 -17.83 -3.54
C GLY A 418 12.64 -19.30 -3.52
N MET A 419 11.84 -20.16 -4.16
CA MET A 419 12.10 -21.61 -4.21
C MET A 419 13.36 -22.00 -5.01
N LYS A 420 13.95 -21.09 -5.78
CA LYS A 420 15.22 -21.33 -6.49
C LYS A 420 16.44 -21.23 -5.58
N ALA A 421 16.29 -20.60 -4.41
CA ALA A 421 17.36 -20.50 -3.43
C ALA A 421 17.73 -21.88 -2.86
N VAL A 422 19.02 -22.13 -2.65
CA VAL A 422 19.47 -23.28 -1.86
C VAL A 422 19.04 -23.07 -0.41
N ALA A 423 18.37 -24.08 0.14
CA ALA A 423 17.92 -24.05 1.52
C ALA A 423 19.06 -24.31 2.49
N ASN A 424 19.12 -23.53 3.58
CA ASN A 424 20.08 -23.72 4.65
C ASN A 424 19.39 -23.67 6.01
N ASP A 425 19.90 -24.41 6.97
CA ASP A 425 19.45 -24.35 8.36
C ASP A 425 20.17 -23.23 9.12
N ALA A 426 19.50 -22.64 10.10
CA ALA A 426 20.08 -21.68 11.04
C ALA A 426 19.59 -21.99 12.44
N MET A 427 20.47 -22.60 13.25
CA MET A 427 20.20 -23.00 14.63
C MET A 427 21.05 -22.13 15.55
N LEU A 428 20.46 -21.01 16.03
CA LEU A 428 21.18 -20.04 16.85
C LEU A 428 20.74 -20.16 18.31
N GLN A 429 21.71 -20.41 19.18
CA GLN A 429 21.51 -20.51 20.62
C GLN A 429 21.83 -19.16 21.29
N ASP A 430 21.20 -18.93 22.42
CA ASP A 430 21.39 -17.72 23.22
C ASP A 430 22.88 -17.49 23.57
N ARG A 431 23.34 -16.26 23.36
CA ARG A 431 24.71 -15.79 23.65
C ARG A 431 25.81 -16.58 22.96
N ASN A 432 25.54 -17.19 21.80
CA ASN A 432 26.52 -17.90 21.00
C ASN A 432 26.95 -17.09 19.76
N PHE A 433 28.16 -17.35 19.30
CA PHE A 433 28.84 -16.66 18.20
C PHE A 433 29.16 -17.66 17.09
N TYR A 434 28.69 -17.37 15.88
CA TYR A 434 28.81 -18.25 14.72
C TYR A 434 29.72 -17.60 13.68
N ILE A 435 30.98 -18.09 13.60
CA ILE A 435 31.98 -17.58 12.64
C ILE A 435 31.84 -18.38 11.35
N ILE A 436 31.51 -17.69 10.26
CA ILE A 436 31.24 -18.29 8.95
C ILE A 436 32.38 -17.94 7.99
N THR A 437 33.19 -18.94 7.66
CA THR A 437 34.29 -18.80 6.71
C THR A 437 33.90 -19.27 5.30
N GLY A 438 34.64 -18.91 4.27
CA GLY A 438 34.42 -19.36 2.92
C GLY A 438 34.92 -18.37 1.86
N ALA A 439 35.05 -18.84 0.65
CA ALA A 439 35.49 -18.05 -0.49
C ALA A 439 34.48 -16.93 -0.86
N ASN A 440 34.92 -15.98 -1.68
CA ASN A 440 34.02 -15.02 -2.30
C ASN A 440 33.01 -15.74 -3.21
N MET A 441 31.77 -15.24 -3.29
CA MET A 441 30.65 -15.84 -4.02
C MET A 441 30.16 -17.20 -3.50
N ALA A 442 30.69 -17.73 -2.41
CA ALA A 442 30.27 -19.01 -1.85
C ALA A 442 28.86 -18.98 -1.19
N GLY A 443 28.29 -17.79 -0.93
CA GLY A 443 26.94 -17.63 -0.40
C GLY A 443 26.86 -17.05 1.02
N LYS A 444 27.99 -16.69 1.66
CA LYS A 444 28.01 -16.16 3.04
C LYS A 444 27.06 -14.96 3.25
N SER A 445 27.26 -13.87 2.53
CA SER A 445 26.43 -12.65 2.67
C SER A 445 24.95 -12.92 2.34
N THR A 446 24.67 -13.81 1.39
CA THR A 446 23.28 -14.22 1.08
C THR A 446 22.65 -14.96 2.25
N TYR A 447 23.40 -15.84 2.92
CA TYR A 447 22.93 -16.55 4.11
C TYR A 447 22.66 -15.59 5.28
N LEU A 448 23.58 -14.67 5.56
CA LEU A 448 23.41 -13.66 6.58
C LEU A 448 22.14 -12.83 6.35
N ARG A 449 21.95 -12.37 5.11
CA ARG A 449 20.72 -11.65 4.72
C ARG A 449 19.48 -12.52 4.85
N THR A 450 19.57 -13.81 4.52
CA THR A 450 18.43 -14.74 4.64
C THR A 450 17.98 -14.83 6.11
N VAL A 451 18.90 -14.95 7.06
CA VAL A 451 18.58 -14.96 8.48
C VAL A 451 17.97 -13.62 8.92
N GLY A 452 18.60 -12.50 8.56
CA GLY A 452 18.12 -11.16 8.93
C GLY A 452 16.73 -10.85 8.35
N ILE A 453 16.51 -11.10 7.06
CA ILE A 453 15.21 -10.87 6.41
C ILE A 453 14.14 -11.80 6.99
N SER A 454 14.47 -13.06 7.28
CA SER A 454 13.52 -14.00 7.90
C SER A 454 13.10 -13.52 9.29
N TRP A 455 14.02 -12.95 10.06
CA TRP A 455 13.73 -12.32 11.34
C TRP A 455 12.79 -11.12 11.14
N VAL A 456 13.10 -10.18 10.22
CA VAL A 456 12.28 -9.00 9.92
C VAL A 456 10.87 -9.40 9.51
N MET A 457 10.74 -10.37 8.60
CA MET A 457 9.44 -10.85 8.15
C MET A 457 8.62 -11.45 9.30
N ALA A 458 9.25 -12.27 10.15
CA ALA A 458 8.61 -12.84 11.32
C ALA A 458 8.11 -11.75 12.29
N MET A 459 8.96 -10.80 12.65
CA MET A 459 8.62 -9.69 13.56
C MET A 459 7.54 -8.76 12.98
N ALA A 460 7.47 -8.61 11.67
CA ALA A 460 6.41 -7.88 10.98
C ALA A 460 5.08 -8.66 10.91
N GLY A 461 5.06 -9.94 11.29
CA GLY A 461 3.88 -10.81 11.18
C GLY A 461 3.65 -11.31 9.76
N LEU A 462 4.71 -11.58 9.01
CA LEU A 462 4.72 -12.14 7.66
C LEU A 462 5.13 -13.61 7.67
N PRO A 463 4.66 -14.41 6.72
CA PRO A 463 5.19 -15.76 6.51
C PRO A 463 6.57 -15.68 5.85
N VAL A 464 7.42 -16.69 6.12
CA VAL A 464 8.81 -16.78 5.70
C VAL A 464 9.05 -17.95 4.76
N TYR A 465 10.08 -17.86 3.93
CA TYR A 465 10.52 -18.99 3.10
C TYR A 465 11.37 -19.96 3.93
N ALA A 466 10.70 -20.89 4.60
CA ALA A 466 11.30 -21.93 5.43
C ALA A 466 10.38 -23.16 5.48
N GLU A 467 10.95 -24.32 5.82
CA GLU A 467 10.16 -25.48 6.25
C GLU A 467 9.54 -25.21 7.64
N ARG A 468 10.34 -24.61 8.55
CA ARG A 468 9.93 -24.18 9.88
C ARG A 468 10.82 -23.06 10.36
N LEU A 469 10.25 -22.08 11.04
CA LEU A 469 10.97 -21.06 11.79
C LEU A 469 10.35 -20.92 13.17
N THR A 470 11.16 -21.13 14.22
CA THR A 470 10.80 -20.86 15.61
C THR A 470 11.75 -19.81 16.15
N LEU A 471 11.21 -18.75 16.74
CA LEU A 471 12.04 -17.67 17.27
C LEU A 471 11.42 -17.03 18.51
N SER A 472 12.27 -16.42 19.35
CA SER A 472 11.84 -15.47 20.37
C SER A 472 11.99 -14.04 19.85
N PRO A 473 11.12 -13.10 20.28
CA PRO A 473 11.35 -11.68 19.99
C PRO A 473 12.66 -11.19 20.59
N CYS A 474 13.48 -10.57 19.76
CA CYS A 474 14.79 -10.00 20.14
C CYS A 474 15.03 -8.74 19.30
N ARG A 475 16.08 -7.97 19.62
CA ARG A 475 16.56 -6.86 18.77
C ARG A 475 17.43 -7.40 17.64
N LEU A 476 17.41 -6.74 16.48
CA LEU A 476 18.31 -7.04 15.35
C LEU A 476 19.24 -5.87 15.11
N PHE A 477 20.51 -6.15 14.91
CA PHE A 477 21.50 -5.22 14.41
C PHE A 477 22.33 -5.86 13.30
N THR A 478 22.58 -5.14 12.22
CA THR A 478 23.41 -5.63 11.11
C THR A 478 24.52 -4.64 10.78
N SER A 479 25.68 -5.15 10.34
CA SER A 479 26.73 -4.37 9.70
C SER A 479 27.28 -5.17 8.52
N MET A 480 26.69 -4.93 7.35
CA MET A 480 26.99 -5.69 6.14
C MET A 480 27.44 -4.80 4.97
N ARG A 481 27.01 -3.55 4.99
CA ARG A 481 27.37 -2.54 3.98
C ARG A 481 27.90 -1.32 4.69
N THR A 482 29.06 -0.86 4.28
CA THR A 482 29.58 0.46 4.63
C THR A 482 29.71 1.26 3.35
N SER A 483 29.20 2.47 3.34
CA SER A 483 29.45 3.45 2.28
C SER A 483 30.35 4.55 2.86
N ASP A 484 31.35 4.95 2.10
CA ASP A 484 32.04 6.21 2.34
C ASP A 484 31.07 7.38 2.13
N ASP A 485 31.13 8.37 2.98
CA ASP A 485 30.43 9.63 2.81
C ASP A 485 31.44 10.75 2.57
N LEU A 486 31.84 10.87 1.31
CA LEU A 486 32.78 11.90 0.87
C LEU A 486 32.25 13.31 1.10
N THR A 487 30.91 13.48 1.16
CA THR A 487 30.26 14.78 1.38
C THR A 487 30.53 15.30 2.79
N HIS A 488 30.61 14.40 3.77
CA HIS A 488 30.91 14.72 5.17
C HIS A 488 32.36 14.38 5.56
N GLY A 489 33.23 14.03 4.60
CA GLY A 489 34.63 13.70 4.86
C GLY A 489 34.84 12.42 5.68
N ILE A 490 33.86 11.51 5.68
CA ILE A 490 33.91 10.24 6.41
C ILE A 490 34.55 9.18 5.51
N SER A 491 35.75 8.74 5.88
CA SER A 491 36.39 7.61 5.22
C SER A 491 35.64 6.30 5.51
N TYR A 492 35.74 5.34 4.59
CA TYR A 492 35.16 4.01 4.73
C TYR A 492 35.43 3.36 6.11
N PHE A 493 36.65 3.42 6.59
CA PHE A 493 37.05 2.88 7.90
C PHE A 493 36.34 3.61 9.06
N ASN A 494 36.26 4.94 8.99
CA ASN A 494 35.58 5.72 10.02
C ASN A 494 34.05 5.46 10.03
N ALA A 495 33.43 5.30 8.87
CA ALA A 495 32.01 4.92 8.76
C ALA A 495 31.74 3.57 9.44
N GLU A 496 32.63 2.59 9.23
CA GLU A 496 32.55 1.29 9.88
C GLU A 496 32.71 1.38 11.41
N LEU A 497 33.68 2.15 11.92
CA LEU A 497 33.82 2.40 13.34
C LEU A 497 32.62 3.07 13.97
N LEU A 498 31.99 4.03 13.27
CA LEU A 498 30.76 4.67 13.72
C LEU A 498 29.60 3.66 13.80
N ARG A 499 29.53 2.72 12.84
CA ARG A 499 28.54 1.65 12.85
C ARG A 499 28.71 0.71 14.04
N LEU A 500 29.95 0.29 14.32
CA LEU A 500 30.26 -0.51 15.52
C LEU A 500 29.97 0.25 16.82
N LYS A 501 30.27 1.56 16.85
CA LYS A 501 29.94 2.43 17.99
C LYS A 501 28.41 2.52 18.20
N GLN A 502 27.63 2.58 17.14
CA GLN A 502 26.16 2.54 17.22
C GLN A 502 25.69 1.24 17.86
N LEU A 503 26.24 0.09 17.46
CA LEU A 503 25.94 -1.19 18.10
C LEU A 503 26.24 -1.15 19.60
N ILE A 504 27.44 -0.70 19.99
CA ILE A 504 27.83 -0.60 21.40
C ILE A 504 26.82 0.27 22.17
N GLY A 505 26.36 1.36 21.58
CA GLY A 505 25.42 2.31 22.22
C GLY A 505 24.02 1.77 22.45
N VAL A 506 23.61 0.71 21.76
CA VAL A 506 22.27 0.10 21.91
C VAL A 506 22.28 -1.19 22.73
N LEU A 507 23.46 -1.66 23.18
CA LEU A 507 23.57 -2.87 24.00
C LEU A 507 23.05 -2.60 25.42
N ASP A 508 22.06 -3.39 25.81
CA ASP A 508 21.46 -3.45 27.14
C ASP A 508 21.18 -4.93 27.50
N ASP A 509 20.27 -5.17 28.42
CA ASP A 509 19.84 -6.53 28.81
C ASP A 509 18.91 -7.20 27.78
N THR A 510 18.48 -6.49 26.72
CA THR A 510 17.61 -7.02 25.67
C THR A 510 18.38 -8.00 24.78
N PRO A 511 17.90 -9.25 24.60
CA PRO A 511 18.51 -10.18 23.67
C PRO A 511 18.67 -9.56 22.27
N THR A 512 19.88 -9.54 21.74
CA THR A 512 20.20 -8.91 20.48
C THR A 512 20.84 -9.89 19.51
N LEU A 513 20.25 -10.06 18.34
CA LEU A 513 20.85 -10.78 17.21
C LEU A 513 21.71 -9.80 16.42
N VAL A 514 23.01 -10.09 16.33
CA VAL A 514 23.98 -9.28 15.60
C VAL A 514 24.44 -10.03 14.35
N ILE A 515 24.39 -9.39 13.20
CA ILE A 515 24.83 -9.95 11.91
C ILE A 515 25.92 -9.07 11.33
N LEU A 516 27.13 -9.61 11.20
CA LEU A 516 28.30 -8.89 10.71
C LEU A 516 28.86 -9.57 9.45
N ASP A 517 29.05 -8.81 8.39
CA ASP A 517 29.70 -9.29 7.16
C ASP A 517 31.05 -8.60 7.01
N GLU A 518 32.11 -9.25 7.51
CA GLU A 518 33.47 -8.73 7.69
C GLU A 518 33.58 -7.51 8.62
N ILE A 519 34.34 -7.64 9.70
CA ILE A 519 34.61 -6.57 10.65
C ILE A 519 35.93 -5.90 10.25
N LEU A 520 35.96 -4.55 10.27
CA LEU A 520 37.14 -3.72 10.02
C LEU A 520 37.81 -3.96 8.65
N ARG A 521 36.98 -3.86 7.56
CA ARG A 521 37.49 -4.04 6.19
C ARG A 521 38.51 -3.00 5.74
N GLY A 522 38.51 -1.82 6.35
CA GLY A 522 39.29 -0.65 5.92
C GLY A 522 40.70 -0.56 6.51
N THR A 523 41.24 -1.62 7.16
CA THR A 523 42.57 -1.60 7.78
C THR A 523 43.45 -2.77 7.33
N ASN A 524 44.70 -2.81 7.81
CA ASN A 524 45.61 -3.92 7.50
C ASN A 524 45.16 -5.23 8.19
N SER A 525 45.62 -6.38 7.67
CA SER A 525 45.15 -7.69 8.11
C SER A 525 45.39 -7.99 9.59
N LYS A 526 46.50 -7.54 10.16
CA LYS A 526 46.82 -7.79 11.57
C LYS A 526 45.95 -6.96 12.51
N ASP A 527 45.76 -5.68 12.21
CA ASP A 527 44.87 -4.80 12.98
C ASP A 527 43.41 -5.23 12.84
N LYS A 528 42.99 -5.70 11.62
CA LYS A 528 41.68 -6.26 11.37
C LYS A 528 41.39 -7.46 12.27
N LEU A 529 42.28 -8.44 12.30
CA LEU A 529 42.15 -9.64 13.12
C LEU A 529 42.05 -9.29 14.61
N HIS A 530 43.06 -8.55 15.12
CA HIS A 530 43.13 -8.20 16.53
C HIS A 530 41.95 -7.33 16.98
N GLY A 531 41.58 -6.33 16.18
CA GLY A 531 40.40 -5.51 16.46
C GLY A 531 39.09 -6.30 16.44
N SER A 532 38.94 -7.26 15.50
CA SER A 532 37.78 -8.15 15.45
C SER A 532 37.69 -9.05 16.68
N GLN A 533 38.82 -9.63 17.13
CA GLN A 533 38.87 -10.44 18.35
C GLN A 533 38.46 -9.63 19.58
N ILE A 534 39.05 -8.45 19.80
CA ILE A 534 38.69 -7.56 20.92
C ILE A 534 37.17 -7.22 20.88
N PHE A 535 36.64 -6.90 19.70
CA PHE A 535 35.25 -6.52 19.55
C PHE A 535 34.30 -7.70 19.84
N LEU A 536 34.57 -8.90 19.34
CA LEU A 536 33.77 -10.08 19.61
C LEU A 536 33.85 -10.51 21.07
N GLU A 537 35.03 -10.42 21.72
CA GLU A 537 35.16 -10.63 23.16
C GLU A 537 34.35 -9.61 23.97
N TYR A 538 34.36 -8.34 23.55
CA TYR A 538 33.50 -7.34 24.18
C TYR A 538 32.00 -7.71 24.05
N LEU A 539 31.54 -8.06 22.85
CA LEU A 539 30.15 -8.46 22.61
C LEU A 539 29.75 -9.70 23.42
N SER A 540 30.69 -10.65 23.62
CA SER A 540 30.42 -11.90 24.35
C SER A 540 30.08 -11.69 25.83
N ARG A 541 30.38 -10.52 26.38
CA ARG A 541 30.04 -10.14 27.78
C ARG A 541 28.63 -9.59 27.90
N HIS A 542 27.94 -9.35 26.75
CA HIS A 542 26.59 -8.80 26.69
C HIS A 542 25.55 -9.86 26.29
N ASN A 543 24.29 -9.50 26.31
CA ASN A 543 23.20 -10.38 25.87
C ASN A 543 23.09 -10.40 24.33
N VAL A 544 24.13 -10.90 23.68
CA VAL A 544 24.30 -10.92 22.23
C VAL A 544 24.47 -12.32 21.70
N THR A 545 23.73 -12.65 20.66
CA THR A 545 23.98 -13.79 19.76
C THR A 545 24.45 -13.24 18.42
N ALA A 546 25.56 -13.72 17.87
CA ALA A 546 26.14 -13.12 16.68
C ALA A 546 26.41 -14.14 15.57
N ILE A 547 26.21 -13.70 14.32
CA ILE A 547 26.65 -14.41 13.10
C ILE A 547 27.65 -13.49 12.38
N ILE A 548 28.85 -14.00 12.15
CA ILE A 548 29.95 -13.25 11.59
C ILE A 548 30.48 -13.96 10.34
N ALA A 549 30.32 -13.35 9.17
CA ALA A 549 31.01 -13.82 7.97
C ALA A 549 32.39 -13.19 7.90
N THR A 550 33.42 -13.98 7.58
CA THR A 550 34.79 -13.50 7.40
C THR A 550 35.54 -14.31 6.35
N HIS A 551 36.54 -13.65 5.75
CA HIS A 551 37.56 -14.32 4.93
C HIS A 551 38.84 -14.62 5.74
N ASP A 552 38.90 -14.12 6.95
CA ASP A 552 40.04 -14.33 7.84
C ASP A 552 39.86 -15.64 8.61
N LEU A 553 40.66 -16.65 8.22
CA LEU A 553 40.60 -17.98 8.82
C LEU A 553 41.18 -17.98 10.26
N GLU A 554 42.07 -17.03 10.60
CA GLU A 554 42.64 -16.95 11.94
C GLU A 554 41.60 -16.55 12.99
N LEU A 555 40.51 -15.82 12.58
CA LEU A 555 39.42 -15.50 13.48
C LEU A 555 38.70 -16.77 13.99
N SER A 556 38.73 -17.85 13.21
CA SER A 556 38.15 -19.14 13.59
C SER A 556 38.82 -19.79 14.83
N GLN A 557 40.03 -19.35 15.21
CA GLN A 557 40.73 -19.82 16.41
C GLN A 557 39.96 -19.44 17.69
N MET A 558 39.14 -18.39 17.67
CA MET A 558 38.31 -18.03 18.81
C MET A 558 37.39 -19.19 19.26
N ALA A 559 37.02 -20.11 18.36
CA ALA A 559 36.24 -21.27 18.71
C ALA A 559 37.08 -22.34 19.48
N GLU A 560 38.38 -22.35 19.29
CA GLU A 560 39.29 -23.21 20.06
C GLU A 560 39.54 -22.63 21.46
N ASP A 561 39.68 -21.29 21.56
CA ASP A 561 39.95 -20.57 22.80
C ASP A 561 38.71 -20.44 23.70
N HIS A 562 37.53 -20.33 23.12
CA HIS A 562 36.24 -20.08 23.78
C HIS A 562 35.15 -21.10 23.35
N GLY A 563 35.50 -22.38 23.25
CA GLY A 563 34.74 -23.46 22.59
C GLY A 563 33.29 -23.65 22.99
N ASP A 564 32.85 -23.19 24.16
CA ASP A 564 31.48 -23.30 24.62
C ASP A 564 30.52 -22.28 23.96
N ARG A 565 31.06 -21.21 23.39
CA ARG A 565 30.28 -20.07 22.87
C ARG A 565 30.54 -19.72 21.41
N PHE A 566 31.71 -20.10 20.88
CA PHE A 566 32.10 -19.79 19.51
C PHE A 566 32.06 -21.05 18.66
N HIS A 567 31.37 -20.99 17.51
CA HIS A 567 31.17 -22.12 16.61
C HIS A 567 31.62 -21.77 15.21
N ASN A 568 32.38 -22.67 14.58
CA ASN A 568 32.84 -22.49 13.22
C ASN A 568 31.90 -23.17 12.20
N TYR A 569 31.55 -22.42 11.17
CA TYR A 569 30.82 -22.90 10.01
C TYR A 569 31.52 -22.43 8.73
N CYS A 570 31.24 -23.09 7.62
CA CYS A 570 31.84 -22.70 6.36
C CYS A 570 30.91 -22.93 5.16
N PHE A 571 31.18 -22.18 4.11
CA PHE A 571 30.71 -22.44 2.76
C PHE A 571 31.90 -22.94 1.93
N GLU A 572 31.90 -24.25 1.62
CA GLU A 572 32.91 -24.87 0.81
C GLU A 572 32.66 -24.64 -0.69
N ILE A 573 33.73 -24.66 -1.44
CA ILE A 573 33.70 -24.65 -2.91
C ILE A 573 34.44 -25.88 -3.42
N SER A 574 33.98 -26.48 -4.49
CA SER A 574 34.67 -27.56 -5.15
C SER A 574 35.45 -27.01 -6.35
N ILE A 575 36.77 -27.22 -6.33
CA ILE A 575 37.69 -26.77 -7.39
C ILE A 575 37.98 -27.98 -8.28
N GLY A 576 37.38 -28.01 -9.48
CA GLY A 576 37.64 -28.98 -10.55
C GLY A 576 38.05 -28.27 -11.82
N GLU A 577 37.66 -28.76 -12.99
CA GLU A 577 37.80 -28.03 -14.26
C GLU A 577 37.07 -26.69 -14.25
N GLN A 578 35.98 -26.64 -13.47
CA GLN A 578 35.25 -25.42 -13.14
C GLN A 578 35.01 -25.36 -11.63
N ILE A 579 34.93 -24.13 -11.08
CA ILE A 579 34.53 -23.94 -9.68
C ILE A 579 33.02 -24.19 -9.60
N SER A 580 32.60 -25.07 -8.71
CA SER A 580 31.19 -25.26 -8.38
C SER A 580 30.89 -24.78 -6.98
N TYR A 581 29.73 -24.16 -6.83
CA TYR A 581 29.21 -23.59 -5.58
C TYR A 581 27.95 -24.37 -5.22
N ASP A 582 27.96 -25.07 -4.10
CA ASP A 582 26.78 -25.79 -3.58
C ASP A 582 25.89 -24.89 -2.73
N TYR A 583 26.42 -23.73 -2.30
CA TYR A 583 25.73 -22.74 -1.46
C TYR A 583 25.16 -23.31 -0.14
N ARG A 584 25.78 -24.37 0.40
CA ARG A 584 25.37 -25.02 1.64
C ARG A 584 26.32 -24.68 2.76
N ILE A 585 25.74 -24.30 3.92
CA ILE A 585 26.49 -24.11 5.15
C ILE A 585 26.77 -25.45 5.80
N THR A 586 28.03 -25.65 6.26
CA THR A 586 28.46 -26.86 6.94
C THR A 586 29.28 -26.50 8.19
N PRO A 587 29.29 -27.33 9.26
CA PRO A 587 30.19 -27.11 10.38
C PRO A 587 31.65 -27.22 9.95
N GLY A 588 32.53 -26.37 10.52
CA GLY A 588 33.97 -26.38 10.28
C GLY A 588 34.49 -25.07 9.67
N ILE A 589 35.75 -25.11 9.21
CA ILE A 589 36.50 -23.97 8.64
C ILE A 589 36.74 -24.24 7.15
N ALA A 590 36.54 -23.26 6.30
CA ALA A 590 36.75 -23.38 4.87
C ALA A 590 38.22 -23.73 4.51
N LYS A 591 38.38 -24.72 3.65
CA LYS A 591 39.70 -25.20 3.23
C LYS A 591 40.17 -24.56 1.93
N ASN A 592 39.25 -24.17 1.06
CA ASN A 592 39.49 -23.71 -0.30
C ASN A 592 39.27 -22.19 -0.45
N GLN A 593 40.26 -21.50 -1.05
CA GLN A 593 40.16 -20.10 -1.46
C GLN A 593 40.22 -20.01 -2.98
N ASN A 594 39.34 -19.20 -3.58
CA ASN A 594 39.14 -19.18 -5.04
C ASN A 594 39.75 -17.97 -5.77
N ALA A 595 40.14 -16.91 -5.05
CA ALA A 595 40.57 -15.65 -5.68
C ALA A 595 41.76 -15.83 -6.63
N THR A 596 42.84 -16.49 -6.13
CA THR A 596 44.03 -16.74 -6.95
C THR A 596 43.76 -17.69 -8.12
N TYR A 597 42.92 -18.69 -7.91
CA TYR A 597 42.54 -19.63 -8.98
C TYR A 597 41.72 -18.92 -10.08
N LEU A 598 40.72 -18.12 -9.72
CA LEU A 598 39.92 -17.36 -10.67
C LEU A 598 40.77 -16.39 -11.49
N LEU A 599 41.66 -15.65 -10.83
CA LEU A 599 42.56 -14.71 -11.49
C LEU A 599 43.50 -15.44 -12.49
N LYS A 600 44.12 -16.56 -12.08
CA LYS A 600 44.93 -17.37 -12.97
C LYS A 600 44.16 -17.88 -14.18
N LYS A 601 42.91 -18.35 -13.99
CA LYS A 601 42.07 -18.84 -15.06
C LYS A 601 41.69 -17.71 -16.03
N MET A 602 41.32 -16.53 -15.56
CA MET A 602 41.00 -15.36 -16.40
C MET A 602 42.23 -14.97 -17.27
N ILE A 603 43.42 -14.90 -16.67
CA ILE A 603 44.65 -14.58 -17.40
C ILE A 603 44.95 -15.64 -18.48
N THR A 604 44.76 -16.93 -18.16
CA THR A 604 45.00 -18.01 -19.12
C THR A 604 44.01 -17.99 -20.30
N GLU A 605 42.71 -17.72 -20.00
CA GLU A 605 41.68 -17.62 -21.03
C GLU A 605 41.90 -16.42 -21.97
N GLU A 606 42.28 -15.25 -21.45
CA GLU A 606 42.66 -14.10 -22.29
C GLU A 606 43.91 -14.36 -23.14
N THR A 607 44.94 -14.97 -22.55
CA THR A 607 46.15 -15.33 -23.29
C THR A 607 45.84 -16.28 -24.45
N THR A 608 45.00 -17.28 -24.21
CA THR A 608 44.57 -18.25 -25.24
C THR A 608 43.73 -17.59 -26.36
N THR A 609 42.91 -16.59 -25.98
CA THR A 609 42.08 -15.83 -26.94
C THR A 609 42.92 -14.88 -27.77
N MET A 610 43.94 -14.25 -27.19
CA MET A 610 44.91 -13.42 -27.94
C MET A 610 45.77 -14.25 -28.90
N GLU A 611 46.24 -15.43 -28.48
CA GLU A 611 47.01 -16.34 -29.36
C GLU A 611 46.17 -16.85 -30.53
N LYS A 612 44.86 -17.04 -30.37
CA LYS A 612 43.95 -17.37 -31.48
C LYS A 612 43.74 -16.21 -32.46
N LYS A 613 43.58 -14.98 -31.93
CA LYS A 613 43.44 -13.76 -32.77
C LYS A 613 44.71 -13.37 -33.51
N VAL A 614 45.89 -13.81 -33.07
CA VAL A 614 47.18 -13.56 -33.75
C VAL A 614 47.44 -14.63 -34.81
N LYS A 615 46.75 -15.79 -34.74
CA LYS A 615 46.85 -16.87 -35.72
C LYS A 615 45.82 -16.83 -36.86
N GLU A 616 44.77 -16.01 -36.71
CA GLU A 616 43.83 -15.59 -37.75
C GLU A 616 44.30 -14.28 -38.44
#